data_55612067f2eada30b308b021fa58bce8
#
_entry.id   55612067f2eada30b308b021fa58bce8
#
_cell.length_a   1.000
_cell.length_b   1.000
_cell.length_c   1.000
_cell.angle_alpha   90.00
_cell.angle_beta   90.00
_cell.angle_gamma   90.00
#
_symmetry.space_group_name_H-M   'P 1'
#
loop_
_entity.id
_entity.type
_entity.pdbx_description
1 polymer ?
#
loop_
_entity_poly.entity_id
_entity_poly.type
_entity_poly.pdbx_seq_one_letter_code
_entity_poly.pdbx_strand_id
1 'polypeptide(L)'
;NIGRASQINLANKDNVIHIIEGPQIASFSEEAKSKLTENEYVISEMSDRMGFRLKGENIAPEESADIISEPVALGSIQVPNDGNPIILLNDKQTVGGYTKIATVTQLGLNLLVQFQPGESIRFKWISVEEAINETNQFNKQFKEELMKINSQ
;
A
#
# COMPACT_ATOMS: atom_id res chain seq x y z
N ASN A 1 -10.16 -6.28 28.66
CA ASN A 1 -8.82 -5.80 28.58
C ASN A 1 -8.49 -5.35 27.16
N ILE A 2 -8.22 -4.07 26.97
CA ILE A 2 -8.02 -3.44 25.65
C ILE A 2 -6.80 -4.07 24.94
N GLY A 3 -5.71 -4.30 25.63
CA GLY A 3 -4.52 -4.86 25.03
C GLY A 3 -4.73 -6.28 24.50
N ARG A 4 -5.50 -7.07 25.22
CA ARG A 4 -5.81 -8.43 24.81
C ARG A 4 -6.75 -8.46 23.60
N ALA A 5 -7.75 -7.58 23.58
CA ALA A 5 -8.66 -7.45 22.44
C ALA A 5 -7.89 -7.03 21.19
N SER A 6 -6.95 -6.09 21.32
CA SER A 6 -6.08 -5.66 20.21
C SER A 6 -5.22 -6.79 19.69
N GLN A 7 -4.66 -7.62 20.56
CA GLN A 7 -3.85 -8.78 20.17
C GLN A 7 -4.67 -9.81 19.41
N ILE A 8 -5.92 -10.05 19.82
CA ILE A 8 -6.82 -10.97 19.14
C ILE A 8 -7.14 -10.45 17.74
N ASN A 9 -7.43 -9.14 17.62
CA ASN A 9 -7.70 -8.51 16.33
C ASN A 9 -6.48 -8.58 15.39
N LEU A 10 -5.27 -8.38 15.91
CA LEU A 10 -4.04 -8.49 15.14
C LEU A 10 -3.82 -9.90 14.60
N ALA A 11 -4.12 -10.92 15.41
CA ALA A 11 -3.98 -12.33 14.99
C ALA A 11 -4.89 -12.69 13.82
N ASN A 12 -6.04 -12.01 13.68
CA ASN A 12 -7.02 -12.27 12.62
C ASN A 12 -6.98 -11.22 11.50
N LYS A 13 -6.06 -10.26 11.58
CA LYS A 13 -5.97 -9.17 10.63
C LYS A 13 -5.38 -9.67 9.31
N ASP A 14 -6.08 -9.42 8.21
CA ASP A 14 -5.57 -9.68 6.87
C ASP A 14 -4.43 -8.71 6.58
N ASN A 15 -3.25 -9.25 6.28
CA ASN A 15 -2.05 -8.47 5.99
C ASN A 15 -1.68 -8.46 4.50
N VAL A 16 -2.55 -8.94 3.62
CA VAL A 16 -2.32 -8.92 2.18
C VAL A 16 -2.92 -7.65 1.59
N ILE A 17 -2.05 -6.81 1.07
CA ILE A 17 -2.42 -5.50 0.51
C ILE A 17 -2.37 -5.60 -1.02
N HIS A 18 -3.51 -5.40 -1.66
CA HIS A 18 -3.60 -5.45 -3.12
C HIS A 18 -3.00 -4.20 -3.75
N ILE A 19 -2.24 -4.41 -4.80
CA ILE A 19 -1.54 -3.34 -5.53
C ILE A 19 -1.74 -3.52 -7.04
N ILE A 20 -1.73 -2.39 -7.76
CA ILE A 20 -1.74 -2.36 -9.22
C ILE A 20 -0.43 -1.74 -9.71
N GLU A 21 -0.12 -1.94 -10.98
CA GLU A 21 1.09 -1.38 -11.58
C GLU A 21 1.12 0.16 -11.46
N GLY A 22 2.27 0.67 -11.05
CA GLY A 22 2.49 2.11 -10.94
C GLY A 22 3.01 2.71 -12.25
N PRO A 23 3.10 4.06 -12.30
CA PRO A 23 3.49 4.75 -13.54
C PRO A 23 4.90 4.44 -14.02
N GLN A 24 5.83 4.08 -13.13
CA GLN A 24 7.19 3.73 -13.52
C GLN A 24 7.48 2.23 -13.38
N ILE A 25 6.45 1.38 -13.54
CA ILE A 25 6.63 -0.07 -13.46
C ILE A 25 7.70 -0.58 -14.43
N ALA A 26 7.83 0.05 -15.60
CA ALA A 26 8.82 -0.34 -16.60
C ALA A 26 10.28 -0.09 -16.17
N SER A 27 10.50 0.71 -15.14
CA SER A 27 11.84 0.96 -14.59
C SER A 27 12.35 -0.17 -13.70
N PHE A 28 11.52 -1.15 -13.42
CA PHE A 28 11.85 -2.25 -12.50
C PHE A 28 11.96 -3.58 -13.25
N SER A 29 12.90 -4.41 -12.81
CA SER A 29 13.07 -5.75 -13.37
C SER A 29 11.92 -6.66 -12.93
N GLU A 30 11.73 -7.76 -13.66
CA GLU A 30 10.76 -8.79 -13.25
C GLU A 30 11.13 -9.36 -11.88
N GLU A 31 12.42 -9.46 -11.59
CA GLU A 31 12.89 -9.89 -10.27
C GLU A 31 12.46 -8.94 -9.16
N ALA A 32 12.59 -7.63 -9.37
CA ALA A 32 12.17 -6.63 -8.38
C ALA A 32 10.65 -6.69 -8.14
N LYS A 33 9.86 -6.84 -9.20
CA LYS A 33 8.41 -6.98 -9.11
C LYS A 33 8.02 -8.23 -8.30
N SER A 34 8.72 -9.34 -8.54
CA SER A 34 8.48 -10.59 -7.79
C SER A 34 8.86 -10.45 -6.33
N LYS A 35 10.01 -9.85 -6.05
CA LYS A 35 10.47 -9.61 -4.66
C LYS A 35 9.46 -8.81 -3.86
N LEU A 36 8.80 -7.83 -4.47
CA LEU A 36 7.82 -6.99 -3.79
C LEU A 36 6.66 -7.82 -3.24
N THR A 37 6.24 -8.87 -3.92
CA THR A 37 5.07 -9.68 -3.54
C THR A 37 5.43 -11.03 -2.91
N GLU A 38 6.67 -11.49 -3.03
CA GLU A 38 7.11 -12.77 -2.46
C GLU A 38 7.59 -12.65 -1.02
N ASN A 39 7.84 -11.44 -0.54
CA ASN A 39 8.43 -11.20 0.77
C ASN A 39 7.51 -10.33 1.63
N GLU A 40 7.60 -10.51 2.94
CA GLU A 40 6.97 -9.62 3.89
C GLU A 40 7.79 -8.35 4.06
N TYR A 41 7.07 -7.26 4.27
CA TYR A 41 7.68 -5.97 4.63
C TYR A 41 7.21 -5.56 6.00
N VAL A 42 8.14 -5.08 6.82
CA VAL A 42 7.85 -4.57 8.16
C VAL A 42 7.68 -3.06 8.09
N ILE A 43 6.63 -2.54 8.69
CA ILE A 43 6.41 -1.09 8.78
C ILE A 43 7.44 -0.52 9.76
N SER A 44 8.27 0.42 9.29
CA SER A 44 9.33 1.03 10.07
C SER A 44 8.78 1.97 11.15
N GLU A 45 9.49 2.06 12.26
CA GLU A 45 9.24 3.07 13.30
C GLU A 45 9.40 4.51 12.77
N MET A 46 10.08 4.68 11.65
CA MET A 46 10.25 5.98 10.98
C MET A 46 9.04 6.38 10.15
N SER A 47 7.98 5.57 10.14
CA SER A 47 6.75 5.86 9.41
C SER A 47 5.95 6.97 10.10
N ASP A 48 5.25 7.79 9.29
CA ASP A 48 4.42 8.88 9.76
C ASP A 48 3.21 9.06 8.84
N ARG A 49 2.49 10.18 8.96
CA ARG A 49 1.30 10.47 8.14
C ARG A 49 1.64 10.70 6.67
N MET A 50 2.88 11.01 6.34
CA MET A 50 3.32 11.20 4.96
C MET A 50 3.51 9.88 4.24
N GLY A 51 3.90 8.83 4.96
CA GLY A 51 4.07 7.53 4.36
C GLY A 51 4.55 6.45 5.33
N PHE A 52 4.21 5.22 4.98
CA PHE A 52 4.75 4.03 5.62
C PHE A 52 6.08 3.67 4.98
N ARG A 53 7.17 3.80 5.72
CA ARG A 53 8.48 3.35 5.28
C ARG A 53 8.60 1.87 5.60
N LEU A 54 8.97 1.08 4.58
CA LEU A 54 8.99 -0.38 4.70
C LEU A 54 10.41 -0.91 4.79
N LYS A 55 10.59 -1.96 5.58
CA LYS A 55 11.87 -2.68 5.71
C LYS A 55 11.67 -4.09 5.19
N GLY A 56 12.55 -4.52 4.30
CA GLY A 56 12.51 -5.86 3.69
C GLY A 56 13.46 -5.92 2.51
N GLU A 57 13.13 -6.78 1.56
CA GLU A 57 13.95 -6.94 0.35
C GLU A 57 14.07 -5.63 -0.43
N ASN A 58 15.29 -5.34 -0.82
CA ASN A 58 15.62 -4.16 -1.62
C ASN A 58 15.15 -4.37 -3.07
N ILE A 59 14.39 -3.40 -3.59
CA ILE A 59 13.80 -3.49 -4.93
C ILE A 59 14.11 -2.26 -5.79
N ALA A 60 15.31 -1.72 -5.67
CA ALA A 60 15.73 -0.55 -6.44
C ALA A 60 15.46 -0.72 -7.94
N PRO A 61 15.15 0.39 -8.66
CA PRO A 61 15.00 0.34 -10.11
C PRO A 61 16.32 0.00 -10.78
N GLU A 62 16.26 -0.44 -12.04
CA GLU A 62 17.45 -0.88 -12.79
C GLU A 62 18.46 0.24 -13.01
N GLU A 63 17.96 1.46 -13.22
CA GLU A 63 18.79 2.64 -13.38
C GLU A 63 18.60 3.57 -12.19
N SER A 64 18.54 4.87 -12.41
CA SER A 64 18.28 5.84 -11.33
C SER A 64 16.82 5.82 -10.92
N ALA A 65 16.57 5.95 -9.62
CA ALA A 65 15.21 6.17 -9.10
C ALA A 65 14.72 7.60 -9.33
N ASP A 66 15.64 8.51 -9.68
CA ASP A 66 15.30 9.92 -9.88
C ASP A 66 14.50 10.10 -11.18
N ILE A 67 13.38 10.80 -11.08
CA ILE A 67 12.56 11.18 -12.24
C ILE A 67 12.22 12.65 -12.14
N ILE A 68 11.74 13.23 -13.26
CA ILE A 68 11.19 14.59 -13.21
C ILE A 68 9.99 14.56 -12.27
N SER A 69 9.91 15.52 -11.35
CA SER A 69 8.82 15.59 -10.38
C SER A 69 7.47 15.60 -11.07
N GLU A 70 6.55 14.77 -10.60
CA GLU A 70 5.20 14.62 -11.13
C GLU A 70 4.18 14.53 -9.99
N PRO A 71 2.89 14.76 -10.25
CA PRO A 71 1.86 14.57 -9.23
C PRO A 71 1.88 13.16 -8.66
N VAL A 72 1.70 13.06 -7.35
CA VAL A 72 1.76 11.79 -6.62
C VAL A 72 0.38 11.41 -6.11
N ALA A 73 -0.08 10.23 -6.48
CA ALA A 73 -1.37 9.71 -6.01
C ALA A 73 -1.25 9.09 -4.61
N LEU A 74 -2.32 9.19 -3.84
CA LEU A 74 -2.45 8.49 -2.55
C LEU A 74 -2.28 6.99 -2.77
N GLY A 75 -1.49 6.35 -1.93
CA GLY A 75 -1.24 4.91 -2.03
C GLY A 75 -0.10 4.53 -2.96
N SER A 76 0.54 5.50 -3.63
CA SER A 76 1.71 5.21 -4.47
C SER A 76 2.82 4.57 -3.65
N ILE A 77 3.43 3.51 -4.18
CA ILE A 77 4.61 2.89 -3.57
C ILE A 77 5.83 3.44 -4.30
N GLN A 78 6.51 4.35 -3.63
CA GLN A 78 7.69 5.04 -4.12
C GLN A 78 8.93 4.26 -3.73
N VAL A 79 9.87 4.11 -4.67
CA VAL A 79 11.12 3.40 -4.43
C VAL A 79 12.30 4.33 -4.75
N PRO A 80 12.92 4.92 -3.72
CA PRO A 80 14.14 5.70 -3.90
C PRO A 80 15.34 4.82 -4.27
N ASN A 81 16.50 5.43 -4.47
CA ASN A 81 17.71 4.71 -4.88
C ASN A 81 18.20 3.68 -3.86
N ASP A 82 17.84 3.82 -2.58
CA ASP A 82 18.19 2.83 -1.57
C ASP A 82 17.36 1.53 -1.68
N GLY A 83 16.33 1.53 -2.52
CA GLY A 83 15.51 0.35 -2.78
C GLY A 83 14.47 0.02 -1.72
N ASN A 84 14.30 0.85 -0.71
CA ASN A 84 13.31 0.62 0.34
C ASN A 84 11.98 1.26 -0.01
N PRO A 85 10.89 0.46 -0.15
CA PRO A 85 9.60 1.01 -0.56
C PRO A 85 8.99 1.94 0.48
N ILE A 86 8.27 2.95 0.01
CA ILE A 86 7.51 3.87 0.86
C ILE A 86 6.09 3.96 0.30
N ILE A 87 5.08 3.63 1.13
CA ILE A 87 3.67 3.81 0.75
C ILE A 87 3.27 5.23 1.12
N LEU A 88 2.90 6.04 0.13
CA LEU A 88 2.55 7.45 0.35
C LEU A 88 1.12 7.57 0.84
N LEU A 89 0.93 8.27 1.94
CA LEU A 89 -0.34 8.40 2.65
C LEU A 89 -0.93 9.81 2.54
N ASN A 90 -1.95 10.13 3.36
CA ASN A 90 -2.76 11.34 3.24
C ASN A 90 -1.96 12.64 3.30
N ASP A 91 -0.95 12.73 4.16
CA ASP A 91 -0.13 13.93 4.31
C ASP A 91 1.10 13.93 3.41
N LYS A 92 1.09 13.09 2.37
CA LYS A 92 2.17 13.03 1.38
C LYS A 92 2.37 14.35 0.67
N GLN A 93 3.56 14.54 0.10
CA GLN A 93 3.83 15.66 -0.79
C GLN A 93 2.94 15.56 -2.05
N THR A 94 2.60 16.70 -2.63
CA THR A 94 1.74 16.75 -3.84
C THR A 94 2.48 16.33 -5.09
N VAL A 95 3.80 16.50 -5.11
CA VAL A 95 4.66 16.07 -6.22
C VAL A 95 5.84 15.27 -5.66
N GLY A 96 6.37 14.35 -6.45
CA GLY A 96 7.51 13.54 -6.08
C GLY A 96 8.42 13.25 -7.25
N GLY A 97 9.71 13.09 -6.98
CA GLY A 97 10.76 12.88 -7.99
C GLY A 97 11.39 11.49 -7.96
N TYR A 98 10.74 10.50 -7.35
CA TYR A 98 11.23 9.12 -7.33
C TYR A 98 10.27 8.18 -8.06
N THR A 99 10.81 7.06 -8.56
CA THR A 99 10.05 6.05 -9.28
C THR A 99 8.97 5.42 -8.39
N LYS A 100 7.79 5.22 -8.97
CA LYS A 100 6.65 4.57 -8.32
C LYS A 100 6.36 3.24 -8.99
N ILE A 101 6.63 2.15 -8.29
CA ILE A 101 6.48 0.78 -8.83
C ILE A 101 5.02 0.33 -8.86
N ALA A 102 4.22 0.79 -7.90
CA ALA A 102 2.86 0.30 -7.71
C ALA A 102 1.99 1.37 -7.08
N THR A 103 0.69 1.11 -7.05
CA THR A 103 -0.28 1.91 -6.28
C THR A 103 -1.15 0.95 -5.48
N VAL A 104 -1.28 1.21 -4.18
CA VAL A 104 -2.16 0.45 -3.30
C VAL A 104 -3.61 0.75 -3.67
N THR A 105 -4.44 -0.28 -3.73
CA THR A 105 -5.87 -0.14 -4.03
C THR A 105 -6.61 0.55 -2.88
N GLN A 106 -7.83 1.02 -3.14
CA GLN A 106 -8.67 1.63 -2.10
C GLN A 106 -8.91 0.65 -0.94
N LEU A 107 -9.17 -0.61 -1.26
CA LEU A 107 -9.36 -1.64 -0.24
C LEU A 107 -8.07 -1.85 0.56
N GLY A 108 -6.92 -1.87 -0.12
CA GLY A 108 -5.61 -1.96 0.53
C GLY A 108 -5.34 -0.81 1.47
N LEU A 109 -5.70 0.42 1.08
CA LEU A 109 -5.57 1.59 1.96
C LEU A 109 -6.44 1.47 3.20
N ASN A 110 -7.66 0.95 3.04
CA ASN A 110 -8.56 0.73 4.17
C ASN A 110 -8.00 -0.32 5.15
N LEU A 111 -7.30 -1.33 4.64
CA LEU A 111 -6.62 -2.31 5.49
C LEU A 111 -5.40 -1.71 6.19
N LEU A 112 -4.62 -0.89 5.48
CA LEU A 112 -3.39 -0.31 6.00
C LEU A 112 -3.58 0.53 7.25
N VAL A 113 -4.72 1.20 7.40
CA VAL A 113 -5.00 2.03 8.58
C VAL A 113 -5.06 1.22 9.87
N GLN A 114 -5.16 -0.10 9.79
CA GLN A 114 -5.20 -1.00 10.94
C GLN A 114 -3.80 -1.42 11.42
N PHE A 115 -2.75 -1.05 10.68
CA PHE A 115 -1.38 -1.48 10.97
C PHE A 115 -0.57 -0.38 11.62
N GLN A 116 0.39 -0.80 12.43
CA GLN A 116 1.29 0.06 13.19
C GLN A 116 2.74 -0.31 12.90
N PRO A 117 3.70 0.59 13.20
CA PRO A 117 5.12 0.25 13.11
C PRO A 117 5.45 -1.05 13.84
N GLY A 118 6.28 -1.87 13.23
CA GLY A 118 6.66 -3.18 13.74
C GLY A 118 5.81 -4.33 13.20
N GLU A 119 4.64 -4.04 12.64
CA GLU A 119 3.80 -5.06 12.02
C GLU A 119 4.23 -5.31 10.57
N SER A 120 3.93 -6.52 10.08
CA SER A 120 4.30 -6.96 8.74
C SER A 120 3.10 -6.95 7.80
N ILE A 121 3.36 -6.60 6.54
CA ILE A 121 2.38 -6.67 5.46
C ILE A 121 2.97 -7.42 4.27
N ARG A 122 2.09 -7.95 3.42
CA ARG A 122 2.44 -8.57 2.14
C ARG A 122 1.66 -7.89 1.04
N PHE A 123 2.27 -7.80 -0.13
CA PHE A 123 1.59 -7.24 -1.31
C PHE A 123 1.16 -8.35 -2.26
N LYS A 124 0.11 -8.07 -3.02
CA LYS A 124 -0.38 -8.94 -4.08
C LYS A 124 -0.73 -8.11 -5.30
N TRP A 125 -0.10 -8.44 -6.43
CA TRP A 125 -0.44 -7.81 -7.71
C TRP A 125 -1.83 -8.22 -8.14
N ILE A 126 -2.66 -7.23 -8.50
CA ILE A 126 -3.96 -7.46 -9.15
C ILE A 126 -4.06 -6.55 -10.37
N SER A 127 -5.01 -6.84 -11.24
CA SER A 127 -5.28 -6.00 -12.42
C SER A 127 -6.07 -4.76 -12.00
N VAL A 128 -6.06 -3.74 -12.88
CA VAL A 128 -6.88 -2.55 -12.70
C VAL A 128 -8.37 -2.92 -12.65
N GLU A 129 -8.79 -3.87 -13.49
CA GLU A 129 -10.18 -4.35 -13.51
C GLU A 129 -10.58 -4.96 -12.17
N GLU A 130 -9.73 -5.80 -11.60
CA GLU A 130 -9.97 -6.40 -10.29
C GLU A 130 -10.05 -5.32 -9.20
N ALA A 131 -9.19 -4.31 -9.27
CA ALA A 131 -9.20 -3.20 -8.31
C ALA A 131 -10.51 -2.40 -8.40
N ILE A 132 -10.99 -2.13 -9.60
CA ILE A 132 -12.26 -1.45 -9.82
C ILE A 132 -13.43 -2.28 -9.25
N ASN A 133 -13.44 -3.58 -9.51
CA ASN A 133 -14.47 -4.47 -9.00
C ASN A 133 -14.48 -4.51 -7.47
N GLU A 134 -13.33 -4.59 -6.83
CA GLU A 134 -13.21 -4.53 -5.37
C GLU A 134 -13.82 -3.26 -4.80
N THR A 135 -13.48 -2.11 -5.38
CA THR A 135 -13.98 -0.82 -4.95
C THR A 135 -15.49 -0.73 -5.10
N ASN A 136 -16.02 -1.20 -6.23
CA ASN A 136 -17.45 -1.20 -6.49
C ASN A 136 -18.21 -2.08 -5.49
N GLN A 137 -17.69 -3.26 -5.19
CA GLN A 137 -18.29 -4.16 -4.20
C GLN A 137 -18.28 -3.55 -2.80
N PHE A 138 -17.16 -2.96 -2.40
CA PHE A 138 -17.05 -2.27 -1.12
C PHE A 138 -18.07 -1.15 -1.00
N ASN A 139 -18.20 -0.31 -2.02
CA ASN A 139 -19.13 0.81 -2.04
C ASN A 139 -20.58 0.32 -1.97
N LYS A 140 -20.90 -0.78 -2.64
CA LYS A 140 -22.23 -1.38 -2.60
C LYS A 140 -22.58 -1.88 -1.20
N GLN A 141 -21.67 -2.60 -0.56
CA GLN A 141 -21.86 -3.08 0.80
C GLN A 141 -22.03 -1.93 1.80
N PHE A 142 -21.22 -0.90 1.66
CA PHE A 142 -21.29 0.28 2.51
C PHE A 142 -22.66 0.97 2.39
N LYS A 143 -23.18 1.13 1.17
CA LYS A 143 -24.52 1.69 0.93
C LYS A 143 -25.61 0.84 1.57
N GLU A 144 -25.53 -0.49 1.41
CA GLU A 144 -26.51 -1.42 2.00
C GLU A 144 -26.53 -1.30 3.52
N GLU A 145 -25.37 -1.21 4.16
CA GLU A 145 -25.26 -1.03 5.61
C GLU A 145 -25.86 0.29 6.07
N LEU A 146 -25.57 1.38 5.34
CA LEU A 146 -26.17 2.69 5.64
C LEU A 146 -27.69 2.67 5.52
N MET A 147 -28.23 2.00 4.51
CA MET A 147 -29.68 1.86 4.33
C MET A 147 -30.32 1.09 5.49
N LYS A 148 -29.67 0.04 5.98
CA LYS A 148 -30.13 -0.70 7.15
C LYS A 148 -30.19 0.18 8.40
N ILE A 149 -29.18 0.98 8.62
CA ILE A 149 -29.14 1.91 9.76
C ILE A 149 -30.25 2.94 9.65
N ASN A 150 -30.46 3.51 8.47
CA ASN A 150 -31.47 4.55 8.26
C ASN A 150 -32.91 4.02 8.31
N SER A 151 -33.11 2.71 8.10
CA SER A 151 -34.44 2.08 8.16
C SER A 151 -34.85 1.69 9.57
N GLN A 152 -33.98 1.83 10.55
CA GLN A 152 -34.29 1.60 11.96
C GLN A 152 -34.68 2.92 12.63
#